data_064bf02df26cfd3b7bc0109155f37bd3
#
_entry.id   064bf02df26cfd3b7bc0109155f37bd3
#
_cell.length_a   1.000
_cell.length_b   1.000
_cell.length_c   1.000
_cell.angle_alpha   90.00
_cell.angle_beta   90.00
_cell.angle_gamma   90.00
#
_symmetry.space_group_name_H-M   'P 1'
#
loop_
_entity.id
_entity.type
_entity.pdbx_description
1 polymer ?
#
loop_
_entity_poly.entity_id
_entity_poly.type
_entity_poly.pdbx_seq_one_letter_code
_entity_poly.pdbx_strand_id
1 'polypeptide(L)'
;VKTTGVYPRVHVDTADVPAIGHAGGVLLTETARATGLDRGLSAALASWRKPLAVHDPGKVILDLAVTLALGGDALSDMATLRAEPGVYGPVASDPTVSRTIAALAADADRTLAAIDTARQSARTAAWTLAGEHAPDALTSPDVPIVIDLDATLLTAHSEKEHARPTFKKGFGFHPL
;
A
#
# COMPACT_ATOMS: atom_id res chain seq x y z
N VAL A 1 11.66 21.88 -4.76
CA VAL A 1 10.47 21.66 -3.95
C VAL A 1 10.66 20.33 -3.23
N LYS A 2 10.81 20.35 -1.90
CA LYS A 2 10.86 19.12 -1.10
C LYS A 2 9.47 18.49 -1.13
N THR A 3 9.27 17.49 -1.95
CA THR A 3 8.08 16.66 -1.90
C THR A 3 8.19 15.74 -0.69
N THR A 4 7.44 16.02 0.33
CA THR A 4 7.43 15.29 1.61
C THR A 4 6.53 14.07 1.52
N GLY A 5 6.56 13.22 0.57
CA GLY A 5 5.80 11.96 0.52
C GLY A 5 4.28 12.02 0.92
N VAL A 6 3.77 13.21 1.16
CA VAL A 6 2.41 13.43 1.69
C VAL A 6 1.45 13.64 0.53
N TYR A 7 0.31 12.96 0.57
CA TYR A 7 -0.78 13.20 -0.38
C TYR A 7 -1.37 14.61 -0.22
N PRO A 8 -1.91 15.21 -1.31
CA PRO A 8 -2.64 16.46 -1.23
C PRO A 8 -3.79 16.38 -0.23
N ARG A 9 -4.13 17.50 0.38
CA ARG A 9 -5.37 17.58 1.17
C ARG A 9 -6.52 17.78 0.19
N VAL A 10 -7.45 16.84 0.19
CA VAL A 10 -8.62 16.85 -0.67
C VAL A 10 -9.81 17.36 0.12
N HIS A 11 -10.55 18.30 -0.44
CA HIS A 11 -11.85 18.71 0.07
C HIS A 11 -12.92 17.99 -0.78
N VAL A 12 -13.79 17.24 -0.12
CA VAL A 12 -14.93 16.61 -0.80
C VAL A 12 -16.08 17.62 -0.84
N ASP A 13 -16.47 17.99 -2.05
CA ASP A 13 -17.62 18.86 -2.32
C ASP A 13 -18.75 18.03 -2.92
N THR A 14 -20.00 18.34 -2.55
CA THR A 14 -21.20 17.69 -3.05
C THR A 14 -21.87 18.47 -4.20
N ALA A 15 -21.22 19.53 -4.69
CA ALA A 15 -21.72 20.27 -5.85
C ALA A 15 -21.73 19.38 -7.11
N ASP A 16 -22.72 19.59 -8.00
CA ASP A 16 -23.05 18.84 -9.23
C ASP A 16 -21.84 18.48 -10.11
N VAL A 17 -21.02 17.55 -9.67
CA VAL A 17 -19.91 17.00 -10.46
C VAL A 17 -20.26 15.55 -10.80
N PRO A 18 -20.05 15.11 -12.07
CA PRO A 18 -20.23 13.71 -12.44
C PRO A 18 -19.38 12.81 -11.54
N ALA A 19 -19.93 11.69 -11.11
CA ALA A 19 -19.31 10.75 -10.17
C ALA A 19 -17.91 10.37 -10.67
N ILE A 20 -16.90 10.60 -9.83
CA ILE A 20 -15.53 10.15 -10.08
C ILE A 20 -15.47 8.65 -9.72
N GLY A 21 -15.16 7.81 -10.71
CA GLY A 21 -14.80 6.42 -10.46
C GLY A 21 -13.64 6.39 -9.45
N HIS A 22 -13.53 5.55 -8.53
CA HIS A 22 -12.47 5.48 -7.51
C HIS A 22 -12.48 6.61 -6.45
N ALA A 23 -13.61 7.30 -6.24
CA ALA A 23 -13.74 8.29 -5.17
C ALA A 23 -13.36 7.72 -3.78
N GLY A 24 -13.55 6.42 -3.57
CA GLY A 24 -13.10 5.69 -2.38
C GLY A 24 -11.58 5.75 -2.13
N GLY A 25 -10.78 6.03 -3.15
CA GLY A 25 -9.33 6.21 -3.01
C GLY A 25 -8.94 7.37 -2.08
N VAL A 26 -9.79 8.39 -1.98
CA VAL A 26 -9.60 9.49 -1.02
C VAL A 26 -9.60 8.95 0.42
N LEU A 27 -10.47 8.00 0.74
CA LEU A 27 -10.52 7.40 2.08
C LEU A 27 -9.24 6.65 2.41
N LEU A 28 -8.64 5.97 1.42
CA LEU A 28 -7.36 5.25 1.60
C LEU A 28 -6.22 6.24 1.90
N THR A 29 -6.11 7.33 1.14
CA THR A 29 -5.08 8.34 1.35
C THR A 29 -5.26 9.09 2.68
N GLU A 30 -6.50 9.41 3.08
CA GLU A 30 -6.80 10.02 4.37
C GLU A 30 -6.51 9.06 5.53
N THR A 31 -6.83 7.77 5.39
CA THR A 31 -6.49 6.75 6.39
C THR A 31 -4.98 6.62 6.56
N ALA A 32 -4.22 6.57 5.45
CA ALA A 32 -2.76 6.53 5.51
C ALA A 32 -2.18 7.78 6.22
N ARG A 33 -2.78 8.94 5.98
CA ARG A 33 -2.39 10.19 6.66
C ARG A 33 -2.75 10.18 8.15
N ALA A 34 -3.96 9.80 8.49
CA ALA A 34 -4.46 9.80 9.88
C ALA A 34 -3.66 8.82 10.76
N THR A 35 -3.30 7.67 10.22
CA THR A 35 -2.50 6.65 10.91
C THR A 35 -0.99 6.93 10.86
N GLY A 36 -0.54 7.89 10.05
CA GLY A 36 0.87 8.20 9.84
C GLY A 36 1.63 7.19 8.98
N LEU A 37 0.93 6.27 8.28
CA LEU A 37 1.56 5.27 7.41
C LEU A 37 2.39 5.92 6.30
N ASP A 38 1.91 7.01 5.71
CA ASP A 38 2.60 7.78 4.69
C ASP A 38 3.98 8.26 5.15
N ARG A 39 4.03 8.88 6.33
CA ARG A 39 5.28 9.37 6.93
C ARG A 39 6.15 8.23 7.43
N GLY A 40 5.54 7.21 8.00
CA GLY A 40 6.23 6.01 8.50
C GLY A 40 6.99 5.29 7.38
N LEU A 41 6.35 5.03 6.25
CA LEU A 41 6.99 4.41 5.08
C LEU A 41 8.07 5.30 4.48
N SER A 42 7.82 6.62 4.36
CA SER A 42 8.81 7.57 3.85
C SER A 42 10.08 7.57 4.71
N ALA A 43 9.93 7.60 6.03
CA ALA A 43 11.05 7.55 6.96
C ALA A 43 11.78 6.20 6.94
N ALA A 44 11.03 5.10 6.97
CA ALA A 44 11.58 3.74 7.01
C ALA A 44 12.38 3.39 5.75
N LEU A 45 11.95 3.88 4.59
CA LEU A 45 12.57 3.59 3.30
C LEU A 45 13.54 4.70 2.83
N ALA A 46 13.81 5.71 3.65
CA ALA A 46 14.66 6.85 3.30
C ALA A 46 16.08 6.45 2.87
N SER A 47 16.64 5.37 3.44
CA SER A 47 18.00 4.89 3.11
C SER A 47 18.14 4.35 1.68
N TRP A 48 17.05 3.95 1.05
CA TRP A 48 17.03 3.52 -0.37
C TRP A 48 16.75 4.67 -1.34
N ARG A 49 16.47 5.87 -0.83
CA ARG A 49 16.26 7.03 -1.67
C ARG A 49 17.58 7.56 -2.22
N LYS A 50 17.73 7.54 -3.53
CA LYS A 50 18.92 8.10 -4.20
C LYS A 50 18.98 9.61 -4.00
N PRO A 51 20.18 10.20 -3.92
CA PRO A 51 20.33 11.66 -3.97
C PRO A 51 19.62 12.23 -5.20
N LEU A 52 18.93 13.34 -5.03
CA LEU A 52 18.17 14.03 -6.09
C LEU A 52 16.96 13.23 -6.67
N ALA A 53 16.60 12.09 -6.06
CA ALA A 53 15.40 11.37 -6.50
C ALA A 53 14.15 12.23 -6.30
N VAL A 54 13.36 12.37 -7.36
CA VAL A 54 12.08 13.09 -7.34
C VAL A 54 11.07 12.33 -6.48
N HIS A 55 10.99 11.01 -6.69
CA HIS A 55 10.04 10.15 -5.99
C HIS A 55 10.64 9.55 -4.73
N ASP A 56 9.83 9.55 -3.69
CA ASP A 56 10.11 8.93 -2.40
C ASP A 56 9.78 7.43 -2.45
N PRO A 57 10.69 6.51 -2.06
CA PRO A 57 10.42 5.07 -2.08
C PRO A 57 9.21 4.67 -1.24
N GLY A 58 9.02 5.32 -0.07
CA GLY A 58 7.86 5.06 0.78
C GLY A 58 6.55 5.43 0.11
N LYS A 59 6.53 6.59 -0.60
CA LYS A 59 5.37 6.97 -1.39
C LYS A 59 5.12 6.00 -2.54
N VAL A 60 6.16 5.54 -3.23
CA VAL A 60 6.02 4.57 -4.32
C VAL A 60 5.37 3.27 -3.83
N ILE A 61 5.79 2.76 -2.67
CA ILE A 61 5.20 1.56 -2.06
C ILE A 61 3.75 1.81 -1.63
N LEU A 62 3.45 2.99 -1.08
CA LEU A 62 2.09 3.33 -0.69
C LEU A 62 1.17 3.51 -1.90
N ASP A 63 1.64 4.15 -2.98
CA ASP A 63 0.89 4.27 -4.24
C ASP A 63 0.58 2.89 -4.84
N LEU A 64 1.51 1.94 -4.79
CA LEU A 64 1.27 0.54 -5.17
C LEU A 64 0.19 -0.10 -4.31
N ALA A 65 0.26 0.06 -3.00
CA ALA A 65 -0.75 -0.49 -2.08
C ALA A 65 -2.15 0.10 -2.35
N VAL A 66 -2.24 1.40 -2.63
CA VAL A 66 -3.49 2.06 -3.02
C VAL A 66 -4.00 1.54 -4.36
N THR A 67 -3.10 1.36 -5.35
CA THR A 67 -3.47 0.78 -6.65
C THR A 67 -4.08 -0.61 -6.49
N LEU A 68 -3.45 -1.49 -5.70
CA LEU A 68 -3.96 -2.83 -5.40
C LEU A 68 -5.32 -2.76 -4.69
N ALA A 69 -5.47 -1.89 -3.70
CA ALA A 69 -6.73 -1.72 -2.97
C ALA A 69 -7.88 -1.19 -3.86
N LEU A 70 -7.57 -0.51 -4.95
CA LEU A 70 -8.53 -0.06 -5.97
C LEU A 70 -8.79 -1.10 -7.06
N GLY A 71 -8.23 -2.30 -6.93
CA GLY A 71 -8.45 -3.42 -7.85
C GLY A 71 -7.43 -3.54 -8.98
N GLY A 72 -6.33 -2.77 -8.93
CA GLY A 72 -5.22 -2.94 -9.87
C GLY A 72 -4.42 -4.22 -9.57
N ASP A 73 -3.85 -4.83 -10.59
CA ASP A 73 -3.04 -6.05 -10.50
C ASP A 73 -1.70 -5.97 -11.27
N ALA A 74 -1.50 -4.91 -12.03
CA ALA A 74 -0.31 -4.66 -12.82
C ALA A 74 0.29 -3.27 -12.55
N LEU A 75 1.60 -3.09 -12.82
CA LEU A 75 2.25 -1.78 -12.67
C LEU A 75 1.62 -0.70 -13.55
N SER A 76 1.09 -1.07 -14.73
CA SER A 76 0.37 -0.17 -15.62
C SER A 76 -0.85 0.48 -14.97
N ASP A 77 -1.47 -0.19 -13.99
CA ASP A 77 -2.70 0.27 -13.34
C ASP A 77 -2.46 1.46 -12.43
N MET A 78 -1.21 1.73 -12.09
CA MET A 78 -0.82 3.00 -11.47
C MET A 78 -1.15 4.23 -12.34
N ALA A 79 -1.48 4.02 -13.62
CA ALA A 79 -2.00 5.07 -14.49
C ALA A 79 -3.29 5.69 -13.91
N THR A 80 -4.11 4.92 -13.22
CA THR A 80 -5.32 5.40 -12.54
C THR A 80 -4.97 6.48 -11.50
N LEU A 81 -3.94 6.25 -10.70
CA LEU A 81 -3.51 7.24 -9.72
C LEU A 81 -2.84 8.45 -10.40
N ARG A 82 -2.08 8.22 -11.48
CA ARG A 82 -1.43 9.29 -12.24
C ARG A 82 -2.43 10.22 -12.93
N ALA A 83 -3.60 9.70 -13.29
CA ALA A 83 -4.67 10.47 -13.89
C ALA A 83 -5.30 11.50 -12.93
N GLU A 84 -5.14 11.28 -11.62
CA GLU A 84 -5.77 12.10 -10.58
C GLU A 84 -4.72 12.78 -9.65
N PRO A 85 -3.86 13.65 -10.19
CA PRO A 85 -2.78 14.26 -9.41
C PRO A 85 -3.29 15.18 -8.28
N GLY A 86 -4.53 15.66 -8.38
CA GLY A 86 -5.19 16.41 -7.31
C GLY A 86 -5.47 15.57 -6.06
N VAL A 87 -5.62 14.27 -6.21
CA VAL A 87 -5.86 13.32 -5.12
C VAL A 87 -4.55 12.67 -4.66
N TYR A 88 -3.77 12.14 -5.59
CA TYR A 88 -2.61 11.29 -5.28
C TYR A 88 -1.28 12.04 -5.36
N GLY A 89 -1.28 13.30 -5.80
CA GLY A 89 -0.06 14.06 -6.03
C GLY A 89 0.80 13.45 -7.15
N PRO A 90 2.11 13.71 -7.17
CA PRO A 90 3.00 13.16 -8.17
C PRO A 90 3.21 11.66 -7.95
N VAL A 91 2.73 10.83 -8.87
CA VAL A 91 2.87 9.38 -8.90
C VAL A 91 3.98 8.97 -9.86
N ALA A 92 4.81 8.01 -9.46
CA ALA A 92 5.95 7.57 -10.25
C ALA A 92 5.54 6.85 -11.54
N SER A 93 6.35 6.96 -12.59
CA SER A 93 6.15 6.20 -13.83
C SER A 93 6.49 4.72 -13.62
N ASP A 94 5.91 3.81 -14.42
CA ASP A 94 6.12 2.37 -14.31
C ASP A 94 7.61 1.96 -14.30
N PRO A 95 8.50 2.53 -15.17
CA PRO A 95 9.92 2.24 -15.08
C PRO A 95 10.56 2.72 -13.77
N THR A 96 10.05 3.79 -13.17
CA THR A 96 10.57 4.28 -11.88
C THR A 96 10.11 3.37 -10.74
N VAL A 97 8.87 2.93 -10.77
CA VAL A 97 8.32 1.95 -9.81
C VAL A 97 9.12 0.65 -9.88
N SER A 98 9.30 0.09 -11.08
CA SER A 98 10.07 -1.14 -11.30
C SER A 98 11.50 -1.02 -10.75
N ARG A 99 12.20 0.08 -11.04
CA ARG A 99 13.54 0.30 -10.48
C ARG A 99 13.56 0.46 -8.96
N THR A 100 12.52 1.05 -8.38
CA THR A 100 12.38 1.16 -6.93
C THR A 100 12.18 -0.21 -6.31
N ILE A 101 11.28 -1.03 -6.85
CA ILE A 101 11.07 -2.41 -6.40
C ILE A 101 12.37 -3.21 -6.48
N ALA A 102 13.09 -3.14 -7.61
CA ALA A 102 14.36 -3.85 -7.77
C ALA A 102 15.42 -3.41 -6.74
N ALA A 103 15.50 -2.12 -6.43
CA ALA A 103 16.42 -1.59 -5.42
C ALA A 103 16.06 -2.06 -4.00
N LEU A 104 14.77 -2.14 -3.67
CA LEU A 104 14.27 -2.63 -2.40
C LEU A 104 14.47 -4.14 -2.28
N ALA A 105 14.20 -4.90 -3.35
CA ALA A 105 14.37 -6.34 -3.40
C ALA A 105 15.83 -6.79 -3.28
N ALA A 106 16.78 -5.97 -3.69
CA ALA A 106 18.22 -6.25 -3.51
C ALA A 106 18.65 -6.32 -2.03
N ASP A 107 17.83 -5.80 -1.10
CA ASP A 107 18.02 -5.82 0.35
C ASP A 107 16.67 -6.20 1.01
N ALA A 108 16.11 -7.33 0.59
CA ALA A 108 14.72 -7.70 0.86
C ALA A 108 14.43 -7.81 2.36
N ASP A 109 15.26 -8.52 3.12
CA ASP A 109 15.02 -8.75 4.56
C ASP A 109 14.96 -7.42 5.33
N ARG A 110 15.91 -6.54 5.08
CA ARG A 110 15.95 -5.22 5.74
C ARG A 110 14.79 -4.34 5.29
N THR A 111 14.44 -4.39 4.00
CA THR A 111 13.33 -3.63 3.44
C THR A 111 12.01 -4.09 4.04
N LEU A 112 11.76 -5.40 4.10
CA LEU A 112 10.53 -5.95 4.67
C LEU A 112 10.41 -5.61 6.15
N ALA A 113 11.48 -5.74 6.93
CA ALA A 113 11.49 -5.35 8.33
C ALA A 113 11.15 -3.84 8.53
N ALA A 114 11.69 -2.97 7.66
CA ALA A 114 11.40 -1.54 7.70
C ALA A 114 9.92 -1.24 7.38
N ILE A 115 9.36 -1.89 6.34
CA ILE A 115 7.95 -1.77 5.97
C ILE A 115 7.06 -2.28 7.11
N ASP A 116 7.39 -3.42 7.70
CA ASP A 116 6.60 -4.00 8.80
C ASP A 116 6.60 -3.11 10.04
N THR A 117 7.71 -2.49 10.37
CA THR A 117 7.79 -1.52 11.47
C THR A 117 6.85 -0.34 11.23
N ALA A 118 6.83 0.22 10.03
CA ALA A 118 5.93 1.31 9.65
C ALA A 118 4.46 0.88 9.71
N ARG A 119 4.15 -0.32 9.20
CA ARG A 119 2.79 -0.90 9.24
C ARG A 119 2.31 -1.17 10.67
N GLN A 120 3.17 -1.71 11.53
CA GLN A 120 2.83 -1.94 12.94
C GLN A 120 2.49 -0.64 13.67
N SER A 121 3.30 0.40 13.47
CA SER A 121 3.06 1.73 14.06
C SER A 121 1.74 2.32 13.57
N ALA A 122 1.46 2.23 12.27
CA ALA A 122 0.21 2.72 11.70
C ALA A 122 -1.00 1.92 12.19
N ARG A 123 -0.89 0.59 12.34
CA ARG A 123 -1.95 -0.24 12.91
C ARG A 123 -2.24 0.12 14.35
N THR A 124 -1.21 0.32 15.17
CA THR A 124 -1.39 0.78 16.55
C THR A 124 -2.13 2.13 16.60
N ALA A 125 -1.75 3.07 15.73
CA ALA A 125 -2.44 4.35 15.63
C ALA A 125 -3.91 4.18 15.18
N ALA A 126 -4.17 3.30 14.20
CA ALA A 126 -5.52 3.00 13.74
C ALA A 126 -6.40 2.42 14.86
N TRP A 127 -5.89 1.47 15.63
CA TRP A 127 -6.63 0.87 16.74
C TRP A 127 -6.87 1.89 17.88
N THR A 128 -5.89 2.73 18.17
CA THR A 128 -6.07 3.83 19.13
C THR A 128 -7.17 4.80 18.68
N LEU A 129 -7.21 5.14 17.39
CA LEU A 129 -8.25 6.00 16.82
C LEU A 129 -9.63 5.33 16.80
N ALA A 130 -9.69 4.01 16.61
CA ALA A 130 -10.93 3.24 16.63
C ALA A 130 -11.53 3.11 18.05
N GLY A 131 -10.71 3.21 19.09
CA GLY A 131 -11.15 3.17 20.48
C GLY A 131 -11.96 1.92 20.79
N GLU A 132 -13.19 2.09 21.23
CA GLU A 132 -14.12 0.97 21.55
C GLU A 132 -14.49 0.09 20.34
N HIS A 133 -14.22 0.55 19.13
CA HIS A 133 -14.43 -0.20 17.89
C HIS A 133 -13.16 -0.91 17.40
N ALA A 134 -12.06 -0.80 18.13
CA ALA A 134 -10.83 -1.51 17.78
C ALA A 134 -11.01 -3.04 17.93
N PRO A 135 -10.33 -3.84 17.11
CA PRO A 135 -10.45 -5.31 17.17
C PRO A 135 -10.11 -5.91 18.54
N ASP A 136 -9.28 -5.22 19.33
CA ASP A 136 -8.84 -5.65 20.65
C ASP A 136 -9.63 -5.03 21.81
N ALA A 137 -10.58 -4.16 21.52
CA ALA A 137 -11.31 -3.39 22.55
C ALA A 137 -12.07 -4.27 23.55
N LEU A 138 -12.55 -5.42 23.12
CA LEU A 138 -13.31 -6.37 23.95
C LEU A 138 -12.51 -7.63 24.30
N THR A 139 -11.19 -7.63 24.05
CA THR A 139 -10.37 -8.82 24.33
C THR A 139 -10.15 -9.00 25.83
N SER A 140 -10.25 -10.27 26.26
CA SER A 140 -9.94 -10.72 27.61
C SER A 140 -9.36 -12.15 27.53
N PRO A 141 -8.88 -12.72 28.65
CA PRO A 141 -8.46 -14.12 28.66
C PRO A 141 -9.55 -15.09 28.16
N ASP A 142 -10.84 -14.73 28.35
CA ASP A 142 -11.99 -15.54 27.92
C ASP A 142 -12.50 -15.17 26.52
N VAL A 143 -12.09 -14.04 25.99
CA VAL A 143 -12.50 -13.51 24.66
C VAL A 143 -11.25 -13.11 23.87
N PRO A 144 -10.50 -14.07 23.32
CA PRO A 144 -9.30 -13.77 22.53
C PRO A 144 -9.63 -13.17 21.18
N ILE A 145 -8.66 -12.47 20.57
CA ILE A 145 -8.72 -12.11 19.15
C ILE A 145 -8.65 -13.40 18.34
N VAL A 146 -9.63 -13.60 17.45
CA VAL A 146 -9.62 -14.68 16.47
C VAL A 146 -9.02 -14.15 15.18
N ILE A 147 -7.99 -14.80 14.68
CA ILE A 147 -7.32 -14.47 13.43
C ILE A 147 -7.52 -15.63 12.46
N ASP A 148 -8.32 -15.42 11.43
CA ASP A 148 -8.48 -16.37 10.34
C ASP A 148 -7.38 -16.13 9.29
N LEU A 149 -6.66 -17.20 8.94
CA LEU A 149 -5.65 -17.16 7.89
C LEU A 149 -6.19 -17.91 6.66
N ASP A 150 -6.23 -17.22 5.54
CA ASP A 150 -6.60 -17.80 4.26
C ASP A 150 -5.51 -17.55 3.21
N ALA A 151 -5.19 -18.59 2.44
CA ALA A 151 -4.20 -18.53 1.40
C ALA A 151 -4.83 -18.07 0.07
N THR A 152 -4.40 -16.94 -0.44
CA THR A 152 -4.84 -16.46 -1.75
C THR A 152 -3.95 -17.00 -2.85
N LEU A 153 -4.54 -17.65 -3.87
CA LEU A 153 -3.82 -18.09 -5.05
C LEU A 153 -3.55 -16.90 -5.98
N LEU A 154 -2.27 -16.57 -6.16
CA LEU A 154 -1.85 -15.67 -7.24
C LEU A 154 -1.62 -16.48 -8.51
N THR A 155 -2.53 -16.34 -9.47
CA THR A 155 -2.47 -17.11 -10.73
C THR A 155 -1.25 -16.71 -11.56
N ALA A 156 -0.48 -17.71 -12.03
CA ALA A 156 0.56 -17.53 -13.03
C ALA A 156 0.04 -18.03 -14.38
N HIS A 157 0.37 -17.33 -15.46
CA HIS A 157 0.00 -17.73 -16.83
C HIS A 157 0.94 -18.77 -17.45
N SER A 158 2.02 -19.13 -16.75
CA SER A 158 3.04 -20.06 -17.21
C SER A 158 3.79 -20.66 -16.02
N GLU A 159 4.63 -21.67 -16.27
CA GLU A 159 5.57 -22.25 -15.30
C GLU A 159 6.69 -21.25 -14.96
N LYS A 160 6.36 -20.24 -14.19
CA LYS A 160 7.33 -19.27 -13.67
C LYS A 160 8.06 -19.85 -12.46
N GLU A 161 9.25 -19.32 -12.20
CA GLU A 161 10.03 -19.67 -11.02
C GLU A 161 9.16 -19.59 -9.75
N HIS A 162 9.19 -20.66 -8.95
CA HIS A 162 8.38 -20.85 -7.73
C HIS A 162 6.86 -20.99 -7.92
N ALA A 163 6.32 -20.85 -9.14
CA ALA A 163 4.93 -21.20 -9.39
C ALA A 163 4.75 -22.72 -9.34
N ARG A 164 3.65 -23.18 -8.76
CA ARG A 164 3.34 -24.61 -8.59
C ARG A 164 1.96 -24.92 -9.17
N PRO A 165 1.77 -26.15 -9.69
CA PRO A 165 0.44 -26.59 -10.09
C PRO A 165 -0.47 -26.68 -8.87
N THR A 166 -1.72 -26.27 -9.03
CA THR A 166 -2.75 -26.34 -8.02
C THR A 166 -3.67 -27.53 -8.29
N PHE A 167 -4.40 -28.01 -7.27
CA PHE A 167 -5.38 -29.07 -7.44
C PHE A 167 -6.53 -28.68 -8.41
N LYS A 168 -6.74 -27.36 -8.62
CA LYS A 168 -7.70 -26.82 -9.61
C LYS A 168 -7.15 -26.75 -11.04
N LYS A 169 -6.03 -27.43 -11.32
CA LYS A 169 -5.38 -27.51 -12.63
C LYS A 169 -4.88 -26.15 -13.18
N GLY A 170 -4.61 -25.20 -12.31
CA GLY A 170 -3.92 -23.94 -12.63
C GLY A 170 -2.50 -23.93 -12.09
N PHE A 171 -1.71 -22.92 -12.47
CA PHE A 171 -0.41 -22.61 -11.88
C PHE A 171 -0.51 -21.33 -11.06
N GLY A 172 0.23 -21.23 -9.98
CA GLY A 172 0.23 -20.03 -9.18
C GLY A 172 1.16 -20.09 -7.98
N PHE A 173 1.12 -19.01 -7.22
CA PHE A 173 1.85 -18.82 -5.98
C PHE A 173 0.85 -18.80 -4.82
N HIS A 174 1.22 -19.37 -3.69
CA HIS A 174 0.49 -19.26 -2.43
C HIS A 174 1.35 -18.50 -1.43
N PRO A 175 1.37 -17.17 -1.46
CA PRO A 175 2.03 -16.39 -0.43
C PRO A 175 1.19 -16.48 0.86
N LEU A 176 1.80 -16.91 1.94
CA LEU A 176 1.32 -16.79 3.30
C LEU A 176 2.14 -15.75 4.04
#